data_ee8cd30c8faa84b65cd297a29d9ded0e
#
_entry.id   ee8cd30c8faa84b65cd297a29d9ded0e
#
_cell.length_a   1.000
_cell.length_b   1.000
_cell.length_c   1.000
_cell.angle_alpha   90.00
_cell.angle_beta   90.00
_cell.angle_gamma   90.00
#
_symmetry.space_group_name_H-M   'P 1'
#
loop_
_entity.id
_entity.type
_entity.pdbx_description
1 polymer ?
#
loop_
_entity_poly.entity_id
_entity_poly.type
_entity_poly.pdbx_seq_one_letter_code
_entity_poly.pdbx_strand_id
1 'polypeptide(L)'
;MVAGRAGSERMGDIMRVRIHDVSLHVAVLAGCLLFGSRAGAAEPDWKAVEQALGKPGQVQAGDVFRVGMPRTDLSVNVKGVPVKAGFALGSYAAFRQVGDRAMVMGDLVLLDQEVPGVMSGLFSGGLEVTAVHNHLNEMSPHVMYMHYEGHGDAVQLARALRQALAASATPLGAPAAAATGGAPAIDAKQIEQALGRAGRDLGNGVFQVTVPRAEAITENGMPLLPAMGIATVLNFQALDGGRAAITGDFVLIDREVNPVARALRQHGIDVTAIHNHGLLDTPRLFYMHFWAVDSPATLGQGLKAALDQTNSQR
;
A
#
# COMPACT_ATOMS: atom_id res chain seq x y z
N MET A 1 74.26 -8.33 15.08
CA MET A 1 75.18 -7.22 15.50
C MET A 1 74.33 -6.18 16.21
N VAL A 2 74.61 -6.09 17.46
CA VAL A 2 74.78 -4.97 18.37
C VAL A 2 73.45 -4.29 18.79
N ALA A 3 72.86 -4.60 19.95
CA ALA A 3 73.25 -4.21 21.32
C ALA A 3 73.07 -2.68 21.47
N GLY A 4 72.35 -2.15 22.41
CA GLY A 4 72.24 -2.39 23.80
C GLY A 4 71.59 -1.21 24.54
N ARG A 5 71.14 -1.57 25.74
CA ARG A 5 71.24 -0.93 27.07
C ARG A 5 70.42 0.38 27.29
N ALA A 6 69.47 0.44 28.22
CA ALA A 6 69.53 0.25 29.68
C ALA A 6 70.08 1.50 30.42
N GLY A 7 69.32 1.99 31.35
CA GLY A 7 69.68 2.93 32.42
C GLY A 7 68.41 3.61 32.97
N SER A 8 67.81 3.16 34.03
CA SER A 8 68.10 3.15 35.49
C SER A 8 67.84 4.49 36.18
N GLU A 9 66.86 4.40 37.10
CA GLU A 9 66.81 5.01 38.45
C GLU A 9 66.91 6.53 38.65
N ARG A 10 65.93 7.09 39.36
CA ARG A 10 66.00 7.57 40.78
C ARG A 10 64.63 8.12 41.21
N MET A 11 64.13 7.59 42.12
CA MET A 11 63.71 7.73 43.51
C MET A 11 63.84 9.14 44.10
N GLY A 12 62.72 9.65 44.66
CA GLY A 12 62.68 10.59 45.78
C GLY A 12 62.12 11.96 45.46
N ASP A 13 60.92 12.27 45.91
CA ASP A 13 60.68 13.18 47.02
C ASP A 13 59.21 13.23 47.44
N ILE A 14 58.99 12.97 48.72
CA ILE A 14 57.66 13.05 49.37
C ILE A 14 57.47 14.49 49.76
N MET A 15 56.58 15.17 49.10
CA MET A 15 56.16 16.53 49.56
C MET A 15 54.75 16.44 50.16
N ARG A 16 54.70 16.49 51.50
CA ARG A 16 53.50 16.68 52.29
C ARG A 16 52.87 18.05 52.02
N VAL A 17 51.70 18.07 51.42
CA VAL A 17 50.89 19.28 51.35
C VAL A 17 49.70 19.15 52.29
N ARG A 18 49.61 20.15 53.18
CA ARG A 18 48.57 20.31 54.20
C ARG A 18 47.18 20.46 53.55
N ILE A 19 46.22 19.66 54.06
CA ILE A 19 44.80 19.82 53.76
C ILE A 19 44.29 21.08 54.46
N HIS A 20 43.87 22.06 53.67
CA HIS A 20 43.03 23.15 54.18
C HIS A 20 41.59 22.80 53.94
N ASP A 21 40.82 22.80 54.99
CA ASP A 21 39.36 22.66 54.95
C ASP A 21 38.74 23.76 54.05
N VAL A 22 38.17 23.34 52.95
CA VAL A 22 37.31 24.20 52.11
C VAL A 22 35.88 23.70 52.32
N SER A 23 35.12 24.43 53.08
CA SER A 23 33.69 24.25 53.28
C SER A 23 32.96 24.36 51.92
N LEU A 24 32.51 23.24 51.43
CA LEU A 24 31.74 23.15 50.19
C LEU A 24 30.27 23.56 50.45
N HIS A 25 29.93 24.80 50.06
CA HIS A 25 28.53 25.22 50.00
C HIS A 25 27.87 24.55 48.79
N VAL A 26 27.06 23.54 49.04
CA VAL A 26 26.19 22.92 48.01
C VAL A 26 25.05 23.89 47.71
N ALA A 27 25.13 24.64 46.67
CA ALA A 27 24.01 25.36 46.11
C ALA A 27 23.14 24.36 45.35
N VAL A 28 21.99 23.97 45.89
CA VAL A 28 20.95 23.18 45.23
C VAL A 28 20.31 24.10 44.19
N LEU A 29 20.77 24.04 42.95
CA LEU A 29 20.07 24.58 41.78
C LEU A 29 18.90 23.65 41.49
N ALA A 30 17.68 24.05 41.93
CA ALA A 30 16.42 23.45 41.50
C ALA A 30 16.25 23.75 39.98
N GLY A 31 16.75 22.84 39.17
CA GLY A 31 16.49 22.86 37.72
C GLY A 31 15.02 22.54 37.49
N CYS A 32 14.18 23.54 37.20
CA CYS A 32 12.87 23.34 36.61
C CYS A 32 13.07 22.66 35.28
N LEU A 33 12.91 21.32 35.26
CA LEU A 33 12.68 20.55 34.04
C LEU A 33 11.33 21.02 33.48
N LEU A 34 11.37 21.98 32.58
CA LEU A 34 10.28 22.27 31.69
C LEU A 34 10.08 21.01 30.83
N PHE A 35 9.20 20.11 31.30
CA PHE A 35 8.58 19.13 30.43
C PHE A 35 7.76 19.92 29.40
N GLY A 36 8.40 20.28 28.31
CA GLY A 36 7.69 20.73 27.13
C GLY A 36 6.72 19.62 26.76
N SER A 37 5.44 19.81 27.06
CA SER A 37 4.37 18.98 26.51
C SER A 37 4.59 19.02 25.00
N ARG A 38 5.08 17.91 24.42
CA ARG A 38 4.88 17.68 22.98
C ARG A 38 3.39 17.77 22.80
N ALA A 39 2.91 18.85 22.21
CA ALA A 39 1.55 18.90 21.69
C ALA A 39 1.47 17.69 20.76
N GLY A 40 0.77 16.64 21.20
CA GLY A 40 0.47 15.50 20.35
C GLY A 40 -0.19 16.06 19.11
N ALA A 41 0.25 15.66 17.91
CA ALA A 41 -0.46 16.00 16.70
C ALA A 41 -1.94 15.65 16.92
N ALA A 42 -2.83 16.61 16.65
CA ALA A 42 -4.26 16.37 16.79
C ALA A 42 -4.63 15.12 15.97
N GLU A 43 -5.46 14.25 16.54
CA GLU A 43 -5.97 13.11 15.77
C GLU A 43 -6.67 13.62 14.50
N PRO A 44 -6.45 12.96 13.34
CA PRO A 44 -7.05 13.40 12.09
C PRO A 44 -8.57 13.34 12.16
N ASP A 45 -9.25 14.37 11.71
CA ASP A 45 -10.71 14.38 11.59
C ASP A 45 -11.15 13.60 10.33
N TRP A 46 -11.13 12.27 10.43
CA TRP A 46 -11.57 11.40 9.34
C TRP A 46 -13.04 11.61 8.95
N LYS A 47 -13.86 12.12 9.87
CA LYS A 47 -15.25 12.44 9.57
C LYS A 47 -15.36 13.64 8.62
N ALA A 48 -14.52 14.64 8.80
CA ALA A 48 -14.43 15.77 7.87
C ALA A 48 -13.88 15.32 6.50
N VAL A 49 -12.94 14.36 6.46
CA VAL A 49 -12.45 13.75 5.21
C VAL A 49 -13.57 13.02 4.48
N GLU A 50 -14.39 12.21 5.16
CA GLU A 50 -15.58 11.55 4.58
C GLU A 50 -16.55 12.56 3.96
N GLN A 51 -16.85 13.62 4.69
CA GLN A 51 -17.75 14.67 4.22
C GLN A 51 -17.19 15.41 3.00
N ALA A 52 -15.89 15.71 3.02
CA ALA A 52 -15.21 16.39 1.93
C ALA A 52 -15.17 15.53 0.65
N LEU A 53 -14.86 14.24 0.78
CA LEU A 53 -14.84 13.30 -0.34
C LEU A 53 -16.25 12.90 -0.77
N GLY A 54 -17.21 12.88 0.16
CA GLY A 54 -18.59 12.44 -0.06
C GLY A 54 -18.77 10.95 -0.01
N LYS A 55 -17.86 10.22 0.69
CA LYS A 55 -17.91 8.77 0.81
C LYS A 55 -17.34 8.30 2.15
N PRO A 56 -17.97 7.33 2.84
CA PRO A 56 -17.45 6.78 4.08
C PRO A 56 -16.17 5.98 3.85
N GLY A 57 -15.32 5.99 4.86
CA GLY A 57 -14.08 5.22 4.90
C GLY A 57 -13.95 4.39 6.19
N GLN A 58 -12.83 3.73 6.33
CA GLN A 58 -12.51 2.92 7.52
C GLN A 58 -11.03 3.07 7.87
N VAL A 59 -10.75 3.18 9.17
CA VAL A 59 -9.38 3.09 9.66
C VAL A 59 -8.93 1.64 9.60
N GLN A 60 -7.79 1.42 8.98
CA GLN A 60 -7.13 0.12 8.83
C GLN A 60 -5.84 0.08 9.66
N ALA A 61 -5.17 -1.06 9.67
CA ALA A 61 -3.90 -1.24 10.39
C ALA A 61 -2.88 -0.15 10.05
N GLY A 62 -2.22 0.40 11.08
CA GLY A 62 -1.23 1.48 10.96
C GLY A 62 -1.83 2.87 10.77
N ASP A 63 -3.07 3.06 11.26
CA ASP A 63 -3.80 4.33 11.23
C ASP A 63 -4.00 4.88 9.80
N VAL A 64 -4.13 3.96 8.84
CA VAL A 64 -4.47 4.31 7.45
C VAL A 64 -5.98 4.41 7.31
N PHE A 65 -6.48 5.61 7.02
CA PHE A 65 -7.88 5.81 6.69
C PHE A 65 -8.11 5.55 5.20
N ARG A 66 -8.85 4.49 4.89
CA ARG A 66 -9.08 4.05 3.52
C ARG A 66 -10.53 4.22 3.10
N VAL A 67 -10.73 4.86 1.95
CA VAL A 67 -12.02 5.03 1.29
C VAL A 67 -12.04 4.24 -0.01
N GLY A 68 -12.94 3.26 -0.12
CA GLY A 68 -13.14 2.49 -1.34
C GLY A 68 -14.20 3.14 -2.23
N MET A 69 -13.91 3.24 -3.53
CA MET A 69 -14.78 3.85 -4.54
C MET A 69 -14.92 2.91 -5.75
N PRO A 70 -15.45 1.68 -5.56
CA PRO A 70 -15.57 0.74 -6.67
C PRO A 70 -16.48 1.28 -7.77
N ARG A 71 -16.11 1.04 -9.04
CA ARG A 71 -16.86 1.42 -10.24
C ARG A 71 -18.03 0.46 -10.46
N THR A 72 -19.02 0.54 -9.59
CA THR A 72 -20.25 -0.26 -9.69
C THR A 72 -21.19 0.20 -10.82
N ASP A 73 -20.89 1.31 -11.43
CA ASP A 73 -21.54 1.87 -12.63
C ASP A 73 -21.08 1.21 -13.94
N LEU A 74 -19.97 0.45 -13.91
CA LEU A 74 -19.39 -0.19 -15.09
C LEU A 74 -19.76 -1.68 -15.16
N SER A 75 -19.99 -2.14 -16.39
CA SER A 75 -20.11 -3.56 -16.73
C SER A 75 -18.96 -3.92 -17.66
N VAL A 76 -17.88 -4.45 -17.08
CA VAL A 76 -16.65 -4.76 -17.83
C VAL A 76 -16.51 -6.26 -18.04
N ASN A 77 -16.11 -6.65 -19.25
CA ASN A 77 -15.72 -8.00 -19.63
C ASN A 77 -14.23 -8.08 -19.89
N VAL A 78 -13.59 -9.16 -19.46
CA VAL A 78 -12.20 -9.48 -19.75
C VAL A 78 -12.15 -10.87 -20.40
N LYS A 79 -11.73 -10.95 -21.67
CA LYS A 79 -11.68 -12.23 -22.40
C LYS A 79 -13.00 -13.04 -22.30
N GLY A 80 -14.15 -12.35 -22.33
CA GLY A 80 -15.48 -12.97 -22.22
C GLY A 80 -15.95 -13.24 -20.79
N VAL A 81 -15.18 -12.94 -19.78
CA VAL A 81 -15.56 -13.06 -18.36
C VAL A 81 -16.08 -11.72 -17.83
N PRO A 82 -17.35 -11.64 -17.38
CA PRO A 82 -17.84 -10.45 -16.68
C PRO A 82 -17.10 -10.28 -15.35
N VAL A 83 -16.43 -9.15 -15.15
CA VAL A 83 -15.69 -8.88 -13.91
C VAL A 83 -16.51 -8.04 -12.95
N LYS A 84 -16.46 -8.40 -11.67
CA LYS A 84 -17.18 -7.70 -10.59
C LYS A 84 -16.36 -6.51 -10.12
N ALA A 85 -17.05 -5.46 -9.67
CA ALA A 85 -16.38 -4.26 -9.18
C ALA A 85 -15.41 -4.55 -8.04
N GLY A 86 -15.78 -5.41 -7.09
CA GLY A 86 -14.91 -5.84 -5.97
C GLY A 86 -13.75 -6.75 -6.37
N PHE A 87 -13.77 -7.31 -7.59
CA PHE A 87 -12.72 -8.18 -8.10
C PHE A 87 -11.61 -7.39 -8.81
N ALA A 88 -11.99 -6.45 -9.70
CA ALA A 88 -11.03 -5.77 -10.57
C ALA A 88 -11.24 -4.26 -10.72
N LEU A 89 -12.36 -3.66 -10.29
CA LEU A 89 -12.71 -2.27 -10.60
C LEU A 89 -12.76 -1.39 -9.35
N GLY A 90 -11.81 -1.59 -8.44
CA GLY A 90 -11.81 -0.96 -7.12
C GLY A 90 -10.95 0.29 -7.02
N SER A 91 -11.48 1.48 -7.36
CA SER A 91 -10.82 2.73 -7.00
C SER A 91 -10.73 2.90 -5.49
N TYR A 92 -9.68 3.57 -5.01
CA TYR A 92 -9.53 3.89 -3.59
C TYR A 92 -8.69 5.14 -3.33
N ALA A 93 -8.87 5.71 -2.14
CA ALA A 93 -7.99 6.69 -1.53
C ALA A 93 -7.54 6.16 -0.15
N ALA A 94 -6.24 6.22 0.13
CA ALA A 94 -5.66 5.85 1.41
C ALA A 94 -4.95 7.06 2.02
N PHE A 95 -5.47 7.55 3.14
CA PHE A 95 -4.93 8.70 3.86
C PHE A 95 -4.15 8.22 5.08
N ARG A 96 -3.05 8.87 5.37
CA ARG A 96 -2.29 8.64 6.60
C ARG A 96 -1.74 9.95 7.12
N GLN A 97 -1.90 10.20 8.43
CA GLN A 97 -1.28 11.35 9.10
C GLN A 97 0.19 11.06 9.35
N VAL A 98 1.05 12.00 9.00
CA VAL A 98 2.50 11.95 9.26
C VAL A 98 2.93 13.30 9.81
N GLY A 99 3.11 13.38 11.14
CA GLY A 99 3.35 14.63 11.83
C GLY A 99 2.13 15.58 11.73
N ASP A 100 2.35 16.79 11.25
CA ASP A 100 1.32 17.84 11.06
C ASP A 100 0.64 17.78 9.68
N ARG A 101 1.06 16.89 8.80
CA ARG A 101 0.53 16.74 7.43
C ARG A 101 0.01 15.34 7.19
N ALA A 102 -0.96 15.23 6.31
CA ALA A 102 -1.40 13.95 5.77
C ALA A 102 -0.73 13.68 4.43
N MET A 103 -0.56 12.39 4.15
CA MET A 103 -0.33 11.87 2.81
C MET A 103 -1.62 11.20 2.33
N VAL A 104 -1.98 11.38 1.07
CA VAL A 104 -2.95 10.54 0.37
C VAL A 104 -2.27 9.89 -0.81
N MET A 105 -2.60 8.63 -1.05
CA MET A 105 -2.29 7.92 -2.29
C MET A 105 -3.44 7.01 -2.66
N GLY A 106 -3.52 6.61 -3.91
CA GLY A 106 -4.61 5.76 -4.35
C GLY A 106 -4.50 5.33 -5.79
N ASP A 107 -5.56 4.66 -6.22
CA ASP A 107 -5.73 4.15 -7.57
C ASP A 107 -7.16 4.47 -8.04
N LEU A 108 -7.30 5.01 -9.25
CA LEU A 108 -8.56 5.38 -9.86
C LEU A 108 -8.81 4.53 -11.09
N VAL A 109 -9.93 3.85 -11.12
CA VAL A 109 -10.42 3.10 -12.28
C VAL A 109 -11.23 4.05 -13.16
N LEU A 110 -10.77 4.29 -14.37
CA LEU A 110 -11.31 5.30 -15.28
C LEU A 110 -11.56 4.70 -16.67
N LEU A 111 -12.62 5.16 -17.32
CA LEU A 111 -12.74 4.95 -18.78
C LEU A 111 -11.72 5.82 -19.51
N ASP A 112 -11.30 5.43 -20.71
CA ASP A 112 -10.32 6.18 -21.51
C ASP A 112 -10.67 7.66 -21.65
N GLN A 113 -11.93 7.98 -21.86
CA GLN A 113 -12.41 9.38 -22.01
C GLN A 113 -12.42 10.15 -20.68
N GLU A 114 -12.38 9.49 -19.52
CA GLU A 114 -12.35 10.14 -18.21
C GLU A 114 -10.91 10.54 -17.80
N VAL A 115 -9.88 9.82 -18.31
CA VAL A 115 -8.48 10.00 -17.94
C VAL A 115 -7.99 11.44 -18.07
N PRO A 116 -8.17 12.17 -19.20
CA PRO A 116 -7.63 13.53 -19.32
C PRO A 116 -8.28 14.52 -18.35
N GLY A 117 -9.60 14.39 -18.13
CA GLY A 117 -10.34 15.28 -17.24
C GLY A 117 -9.97 15.09 -15.77
N VAL A 118 -9.90 13.83 -15.33
CA VAL A 118 -9.51 13.49 -13.95
C VAL A 118 -8.05 13.89 -13.69
N MET A 119 -7.13 13.60 -14.60
CA MET A 119 -5.72 14.01 -14.48
C MET A 119 -5.57 15.53 -14.32
N SER A 120 -6.24 16.31 -15.17
CA SER A 120 -6.21 17.77 -15.07
C SER A 120 -6.79 18.27 -13.74
N GLY A 121 -7.85 17.60 -13.25
CA GLY A 121 -8.45 17.90 -11.95
C GLY A 121 -7.51 17.61 -10.78
N LEU A 122 -6.77 16.49 -10.82
CA LEU A 122 -5.76 16.14 -9.82
C LEU A 122 -4.67 17.20 -9.75
N PHE A 123 -4.08 17.58 -10.90
CA PHE A 123 -3.04 18.62 -10.96
C PHE A 123 -3.55 19.98 -10.46
N SER A 124 -4.77 20.38 -10.85
CA SER A 124 -5.38 21.63 -10.39
C SER A 124 -5.62 21.64 -8.88
N GLY A 125 -5.84 20.47 -8.28
CA GLY A 125 -5.99 20.25 -6.84
C GLY A 125 -4.69 20.09 -6.07
N GLY A 126 -3.52 20.18 -6.75
CA GLY A 126 -2.20 19.99 -6.14
C GLY A 126 -1.87 18.53 -5.81
N LEU A 127 -2.51 17.58 -6.48
CA LEU A 127 -2.19 16.16 -6.42
C LEU A 127 -1.30 15.78 -7.61
N GLU A 128 -0.36 14.87 -7.39
CA GLU A 128 0.53 14.36 -8.42
C GLU A 128 -0.03 13.06 -9.00
N VAL A 129 0.14 12.84 -10.31
CA VAL A 129 -0.13 11.56 -10.96
C VAL A 129 1.18 10.80 -11.08
N THR A 130 1.19 9.58 -10.57
CA THR A 130 2.42 8.77 -10.49
C THR A 130 2.47 7.65 -11.53
N ALA A 131 1.32 7.18 -12.03
CA ALA A 131 1.24 6.24 -13.14
C ALA A 131 -0.15 6.27 -13.80
N VAL A 132 -0.19 5.92 -15.09
CA VAL A 132 -1.42 5.61 -15.83
C VAL A 132 -1.16 4.37 -16.68
N HIS A 133 -1.94 3.32 -16.48
CA HIS A 133 -1.71 2.02 -17.11
C HIS A 133 -2.98 1.18 -17.17
N ASN A 134 -2.95 0.06 -17.88
CA ASN A 134 -3.96 -0.98 -17.81
C ASN A 134 -3.61 -2.01 -16.71
N HIS A 135 -4.60 -2.67 -16.14
CA HIS A 135 -4.38 -3.87 -15.32
C HIS A 135 -4.51 -5.15 -16.15
N LEU A 136 -5.49 -5.17 -17.03
CA LEU A 136 -5.85 -6.37 -17.79
C LEU A 136 -5.89 -6.07 -19.29
N ASN A 137 -5.66 -7.09 -20.08
CA ASN A 137 -5.77 -7.02 -21.53
C ASN A 137 -7.19 -7.43 -21.98
N GLU A 138 -7.58 -7.00 -23.18
CA GLU A 138 -8.86 -7.36 -23.81
C GLU A 138 -10.08 -7.04 -22.93
N MET A 139 -10.05 -5.86 -22.30
CA MET A 139 -11.20 -5.31 -21.55
C MET A 139 -12.21 -4.64 -22.48
N SER A 140 -13.50 -4.82 -22.20
CA SER A 140 -14.58 -4.12 -22.87
C SER A 140 -15.69 -3.73 -21.90
N PRO A 141 -16.01 -2.43 -21.70
CA PRO A 141 -15.25 -1.27 -22.17
C PRO A 141 -13.82 -1.29 -21.64
N HIS A 142 -12.91 -0.62 -22.35
CA HIS A 142 -11.54 -0.44 -21.90
C HIS A 142 -11.50 0.49 -20.71
N VAL A 143 -10.74 0.11 -19.66
CA VAL A 143 -10.52 0.91 -18.47
C VAL A 143 -9.02 1.06 -18.20
N MET A 144 -8.66 2.24 -17.72
CA MET A 144 -7.32 2.58 -17.27
C MET A 144 -7.30 2.74 -15.76
N TYR A 145 -6.13 2.60 -15.18
CA TYR A 145 -5.87 2.79 -13.77
C TYR A 145 -4.88 3.93 -13.61
N MET A 146 -5.21 4.86 -12.72
CA MET A 146 -4.41 6.05 -12.50
C MET A 146 -4.02 6.14 -11.02
N HIS A 147 -2.71 5.98 -10.76
CA HIS A 147 -2.16 6.20 -9.45
C HIS A 147 -1.88 7.67 -9.23
N TYR A 148 -2.12 8.11 -8.01
CA TYR A 148 -1.92 9.49 -7.59
C TYR A 148 -1.45 9.56 -6.15
N GLU A 149 -0.80 10.65 -5.80
CA GLU A 149 -0.41 10.97 -4.43
C GLU A 149 -0.55 12.47 -4.14
N GLY A 150 -0.51 12.81 -2.87
CA GLY A 150 -0.51 14.20 -2.42
C GLY A 150 -0.20 14.35 -0.95
N HIS A 151 0.28 15.53 -0.58
CA HIS A 151 0.72 15.84 0.78
C HIS A 151 0.15 17.16 1.25
N GLY A 152 -0.50 17.20 2.41
CA GLY A 152 -1.08 18.43 2.91
C GLY A 152 -2.10 18.22 4.02
N ASP A 153 -3.09 19.11 4.08
CA ASP A 153 -4.26 18.94 4.93
C ASP A 153 -5.18 17.86 4.37
N ALA A 154 -5.54 16.87 5.18
CA ALA A 154 -6.30 15.71 4.75
C ALA A 154 -7.68 16.08 4.13
N VAL A 155 -8.35 17.09 4.68
CA VAL A 155 -9.66 17.54 4.20
C VAL A 155 -9.53 18.26 2.86
N GLN A 156 -8.47 19.05 2.67
CA GLN A 156 -8.20 19.72 1.38
C GLN A 156 -7.84 18.70 0.29
N LEU A 157 -7.00 17.70 0.62
CA LEU A 157 -6.69 16.60 -0.30
C LEU A 157 -7.96 15.83 -0.71
N ALA A 158 -8.86 15.57 0.24
CA ALA A 158 -10.14 14.91 -0.06
C ALA A 158 -11.05 15.76 -0.97
N ARG A 159 -11.09 17.07 -0.76
CA ARG A 159 -11.83 18.00 -1.63
C ARG A 159 -11.25 18.04 -3.04
N ALA A 160 -9.93 18.13 -3.15
CA ALA A 160 -9.22 18.11 -4.43
C ALA A 160 -9.51 16.83 -5.22
N LEU A 161 -9.43 15.67 -4.55
CA LEU A 161 -9.78 14.39 -5.14
C LEU A 161 -11.24 14.34 -5.60
N ARG A 162 -12.17 14.80 -4.76
CA ARG A 162 -13.59 14.86 -5.14
C ARG A 162 -13.83 15.73 -6.38
N GLN A 163 -13.16 16.88 -6.46
CA GLN A 163 -13.26 17.78 -7.62
C GLN A 163 -12.71 17.13 -8.89
N ALA A 164 -11.56 16.44 -8.78
CA ALA A 164 -11.00 15.70 -9.90
C ALA A 164 -11.94 14.60 -10.40
N LEU A 165 -12.54 13.84 -9.47
CA LEU A 165 -13.46 12.75 -9.78
C LEU A 165 -14.79 13.24 -10.40
N ALA A 166 -15.12 14.54 -10.34
CA ALA A 166 -16.28 15.12 -11.03
C ALA A 166 -16.17 15.02 -12.57
N ALA A 167 -14.97 14.77 -13.11
CA ALA A 167 -14.74 14.48 -14.53
C ALA A 167 -14.95 12.98 -14.88
N SER A 168 -15.41 12.17 -13.96
CA SER A 168 -15.73 10.75 -14.13
C SER A 168 -17.11 10.43 -13.60
N ALA A 169 -17.63 9.24 -13.94
CA ALA A 169 -18.87 8.71 -13.37
C ALA A 169 -18.61 7.87 -12.10
N THR A 170 -17.45 7.99 -11.46
CA THR A 170 -17.13 7.24 -10.24
C THR A 170 -18.19 7.45 -9.16
N PRO A 171 -18.85 6.38 -8.64
CA PRO A 171 -19.92 6.52 -7.67
C PRO A 171 -19.39 7.03 -6.32
N LEU A 172 -19.64 8.29 -6.01
CA LEU A 172 -19.46 8.91 -4.70
C LEU A 172 -20.81 8.90 -3.96
N GLY A 173 -20.80 8.73 -2.66
CA GLY A 173 -21.99 8.61 -1.84
C GLY A 173 -22.08 7.26 -1.14
N ALA A 174 -23.20 7.00 -0.46
CA ALA A 174 -23.42 5.75 0.23
C ALA A 174 -23.32 4.57 -0.75
N PRO A 175 -22.73 3.42 -0.31
CA PRO A 175 -22.71 2.22 -1.14
C PRO A 175 -24.14 1.85 -1.55
N ALA A 176 -24.35 1.57 -2.84
CA ALA A 176 -25.58 0.90 -3.25
C ALA A 176 -25.67 -0.44 -2.50
N ALA A 177 -26.88 -0.83 -2.09
CA ALA A 177 -27.12 -2.13 -1.48
C ALA A 177 -26.51 -3.19 -2.40
N ALA A 178 -25.68 -4.08 -1.82
CA ALA A 178 -25.08 -5.17 -2.58
C ALA A 178 -26.22 -5.95 -3.26
N ALA A 179 -26.14 -6.11 -4.58
CA ALA A 179 -27.09 -6.93 -5.30
C ALA A 179 -27.01 -8.35 -4.70
N THR A 180 -28.07 -8.81 -4.05
CA THR A 180 -28.23 -10.17 -3.52
C THR A 180 -28.54 -11.15 -4.66
N GLY A 181 -27.72 -11.15 -5.71
CA GLY A 181 -27.79 -12.15 -6.77
C GLY A 181 -27.00 -13.37 -6.37
N GLY A 182 -27.51 -14.56 -6.62
CA GLY A 182 -26.87 -15.84 -6.32
C GLY A 182 -25.58 -16.04 -7.14
N ALA A 183 -24.52 -15.31 -6.77
CA ALA A 183 -23.22 -15.54 -7.36
C ALA A 183 -22.73 -16.95 -7.00
N PRO A 184 -22.01 -17.65 -7.90
CA PRO A 184 -21.38 -18.91 -7.57
C PRO A 184 -20.54 -18.77 -6.30
N ALA A 185 -20.61 -19.78 -5.41
CA ALA A 185 -19.77 -19.81 -4.22
C ALA A 185 -18.32 -20.08 -4.62
N ILE A 186 -17.38 -19.43 -3.94
CA ILE A 186 -15.97 -19.71 -4.12
C ILE A 186 -15.49 -20.68 -3.04
N ASP A 187 -14.66 -21.66 -3.42
CA ASP A 187 -14.03 -22.56 -2.46
C ASP A 187 -12.81 -21.91 -1.82
N ALA A 188 -13.07 -21.08 -0.80
CA ALA A 188 -12.04 -20.37 -0.05
C ALA A 188 -11.01 -21.34 0.58
N LYS A 189 -11.45 -22.48 1.10
CA LYS A 189 -10.56 -23.48 1.73
C LYS A 189 -9.55 -24.04 0.74
N GLN A 190 -9.99 -24.33 -0.48
CA GLN A 190 -9.11 -24.84 -1.53
C GLN A 190 -8.06 -23.80 -1.92
N ILE A 191 -8.45 -22.52 -1.98
CA ILE A 191 -7.50 -21.40 -2.24
C ILE A 191 -6.50 -21.26 -1.11
N GLU A 192 -6.97 -21.23 0.14
CA GLU A 192 -6.12 -21.08 1.32
C GLU A 192 -5.13 -22.25 1.46
N GLN A 193 -5.57 -23.46 1.20
CA GLN A 193 -4.71 -24.65 1.21
C GLN A 193 -3.65 -24.59 0.11
N ALA A 194 -4.02 -24.17 -1.11
CA ALA A 194 -3.09 -24.08 -2.22
C ALA A 194 -2.05 -22.98 -2.02
N LEU A 195 -2.46 -21.82 -1.49
CA LEU A 195 -1.57 -20.67 -1.22
C LEU A 195 -0.79 -20.81 0.09
N GLY A 196 -1.27 -21.62 1.04
CA GLY A 196 -0.75 -21.67 2.40
C GLY A 196 -1.01 -20.37 3.18
N ARG A 197 -2.08 -19.64 2.88
CA ARG A 197 -2.40 -18.31 3.43
C ARG A 197 -3.89 -18.12 3.57
N ALA A 198 -4.28 -17.49 4.68
CA ALA A 198 -5.66 -17.08 4.89
C ALA A 198 -6.04 -15.90 3.99
N GLY A 199 -7.32 -15.83 3.65
CA GLY A 199 -7.88 -14.76 2.87
C GLY A 199 -9.17 -14.20 3.49
N ARG A 200 -9.85 -13.37 2.72
CA ARG A 200 -11.09 -12.71 3.11
C ARG A 200 -12.14 -12.84 2.01
N ASP A 201 -13.33 -13.26 2.38
CA ASP A 201 -14.50 -13.18 1.50
C ASP A 201 -14.94 -11.72 1.39
N LEU A 202 -14.96 -11.20 0.18
CA LEU A 202 -15.45 -9.85 -0.13
C LEU A 202 -16.95 -9.87 -0.48
N GLY A 203 -17.58 -11.02 -0.43
CA GLY A 203 -18.93 -11.23 -0.89
C GLY A 203 -19.05 -11.39 -2.40
N ASN A 204 -20.25 -11.76 -2.85
CA ASN A 204 -20.55 -11.87 -4.28
C ASN A 204 -19.67 -12.87 -5.06
N GLY A 205 -19.13 -13.90 -4.37
CA GLY A 205 -18.20 -14.88 -4.95
C GLY A 205 -16.83 -14.31 -5.28
N VAL A 206 -16.38 -13.26 -4.57
CA VAL A 206 -15.03 -12.71 -4.66
C VAL A 206 -14.28 -12.98 -3.37
N PHE A 207 -13.11 -13.60 -3.49
CA PHE A 207 -12.21 -13.89 -2.38
C PHE A 207 -10.85 -13.23 -2.60
N GLN A 208 -10.27 -12.67 -1.55
CA GLN A 208 -9.02 -11.92 -1.62
C GLN A 208 -8.00 -12.43 -0.60
N VAL A 209 -6.78 -12.61 -1.05
CA VAL A 209 -5.61 -12.85 -0.19
C VAL A 209 -4.66 -11.66 -0.31
N THR A 210 -4.24 -11.11 0.84
CA THR A 210 -3.30 -9.97 0.90
C THR A 210 -2.01 -10.44 1.55
N VAL A 211 -0.89 -10.16 0.91
CA VAL A 211 0.43 -10.59 1.37
C VAL A 211 1.37 -9.39 1.45
N PRO A 212 1.63 -8.86 2.65
CA PRO A 212 2.58 -7.75 2.82
C PRO A 212 4.01 -8.15 2.46
N ARG A 213 4.82 -7.17 2.09
CA ARG A 213 6.26 -7.35 1.95
C ARG A 213 6.94 -7.42 3.32
N ALA A 214 8.10 -8.09 3.37
CA ALA A 214 8.91 -8.13 4.59
C ALA A 214 9.76 -6.87 4.79
N GLU A 215 10.07 -6.13 3.71
CA GLU A 215 10.84 -4.91 3.79
C GLU A 215 10.00 -3.72 4.26
N ALA A 216 10.66 -2.79 4.94
CA ALA A 216 10.10 -1.46 5.15
C ALA A 216 10.18 -0.65 3.84
N ILE A 217 9.07 -0.07 3.44
CA ILE A 217 8.94 0.73 2.22
C ILE A 217 8.71 2.18 2.60
N THR A 218 9.35 3.09 1.87
CA THR A 218 9.10 4.52 2.01
C THR A 218 8.84 5.15 0.64
N GLU A 219 8.04 6.21 0.61
CA GLU A 219 7.89 7.12 -0.54
C GLU A 219 8.34 8.49 -0.10
N ASN A 220 9.33 9.07 -0.78
CA ASN A 220 9.92 10.36 -0.41
C ASN A 220 10.30 10.45 1.09
N GLY A 221 10.84 9.34 1.65
CA GLY A 221 11.21 9.22 3.06
C GLY A 221 10.06 8.98 4.03
N MET A 222 8.80 8.98 3.59
CA MET A 222 7.64 8.64 4.42
C MET A 222 7.34 7.14 4.38
N PRO A 223 7.16 6.50 5.55
CA PRO A 223 6.84 5.07 5.58
C PRO A 223 5.50 4.77 4.92
N LEU A 224 5.51 3.84 3.95
CA LEU A 224 4.31 3.27 3.35
C LEU A 224 3.91 1.98 4.07
N LEU A 225 2.61 1.78 4.21
CA LEU A 225 2.03 0.63 4.91
C LEU A 225 1.20 -0.24 3.96
N PRO A 226 1.02 -1.54 4.26
CA PRO A 226 0.26 -2.44 3.40
C PRO A 226 -1.12 -1.92 2.99
N ALA A 227 -1.84 -1.28 3.91
CA ALA A 227 -3.15 -0.69 3.66
C ALA A 227 -3.15 0.50 2.67
N MET A 228 -1.97 1.04 2.35
CA MET A 228 -1.78 2.10 1.36
C MET A 228 -1.60 1.57 -0.08
N GLY A 229 -1.79 0.25 -0.31
CA GLY A 229 -1.69 -0.34 -1.65
C GLY A 229 -0.31 -0.89 -1.98
N ILE A 230 0.54 -1.16 -0.97
CA ILE A 230 1.88 -1.73 -1.15
C ILE A 230 1.99 -3.18 -0.66
N ALA A 231 0.90 -3.90 -0.64
CA ALA A 231 0.88 -5.35 -0.40
C ALA A 231 0.48 -6.08 -1.68
N THR A 232 1.05 -7.24 -1.91
CA THR A 232 0.57 -8.15 -2.96
C THR A 232 -0.88 -8.53 -2.66
N VAL A 233 -1.75 -8.35 -3.65
CA VAL A 233 -3.18 -8.66 -3.56
C VAL A 233 -3.52 -9.69 -4.63
N LEU A 234 -4.12 -10.82 -4.21
CA LEU A 234 -4.54 -11.89 -5.07
C LEU A 234 -6.06 -12.03 -4.97
N ASN A 235 -6.77 -11.65 -6.02
CA ASN A 235 -8.22 -11.72 -6.09
C ASN A 235 -8.64 -12.94 -6.88
N PHE A 236 -9.68 -13.63 -6.40
CA PHE A 236 -10.35 -14.73 -7.04
C PHE A 236 -11.83 -14.40 -7.19
N GLN A 237 -12.38 -14.59 -8.38
CA GLN A 237 -13.80 -14.46 -8.65
C GLN A 237 -14.35 -15.83 -9.09
N ALA A 238 -15.34 -16.32 -8.37
CA ALA A 238 -16.02 -17.57 -8.73
C ALA A 238 -16.73 -17.45 -10.09
N LEU A 239 -16.61 -18.50 -10.90
CA LEU A 239 -17.28 -18.70 -12.18
C LEU A 239 -18.07 -20.00 -12.15
N ASP A 240 -18.94 -20.18 -13.16
CA ASP A 240 -19.69 -21.40 -13.32
C ASP A 240 -18.77 -22.61 -13.55
N GLY A 241 -19.27 -23.79 -13.18
CA GLY A 241 -18.53 -25.05 -13.34
C GLY A 241 -17.36 -25.21 -12.37
N GLY A 242 -17.37 -24.55 -11.20
CA GLY A 242 -16.34 -24.69 -10.18
C GLY A 242 -15.00 -24.05 -10.55
N ARG A 243 -14.96 -23.20 -11.57
CA ARG A 243 -13.79 -22.42 -11.98
C ARG A 243 -13.72 -21.08 -11.26
N ALA A 244 -12.59 -20.45 -11.34
CA ALA A 244 -12.41 -19.08 -10.92
C ALA A 244 -11.60 -18.29 -11.96
N ALA A 245 -11.82 -16.97 -12.01
CA ALA A 245 -10.90 -16.03 -12.61
C ALA A 245 -9.99 -15.46 -11.51
N ILE A 246 -8.75 -15.16 -11.85
CA ILE A 246 -7.80 -14.47 -10.96
C ILE A 246 -7.26 -13.19 -11.59
N THR A 247 -7.07 -12.19 -10.76
CA THR A 247 -6.30 -10.99 -11.04
C THR A 247 -5.74 -10.43 -9.72
N GLY A 248 -4.88 -9.47 -9.81
CA GLY A 248 -4.32 -8.80 -8.64
C GLY A 248 -3.03 -8.09 -8.97
N ASP A 249 -2.22 -7.90 -7.95
CA ASP A 249 -1.05 -7.08 -8.02
C ASP A 249 0.07 -7.69 -7.17
N PHE A 250 1.15 -8.14 -7.79
CA PHE A 250 2.37 -8.47 -7.09
C PHE A 250 3.18 -7.22 -6.84
N VAL A 251 3.58 -6.98 -5.60
CA VAL A 251 4.50 -5.90 -5.22
C VAL A 251 5.91 -6.46 -5.15
N LEU A 252 6.80 -5.97 -6.02
CA LEU A 252 8.10 -6.57 -6.33
C LEU A 252 9.22 -5.54 -6.21
N ILE A 253 10.40 -6.00 -5.88
CA ILE A 253 11.64 -5.26 -6.14
C ILE A 253 12.27 -5.78 -7.44
N ASP A 254 13.24 -5.07 -7.98
CA ASP A 254 13.85 -5.28 -9.30
C ASP A 254 14.24 -6.74 -9.59
N ARG A 255 14.93 -7.38 -8.64
CA ARG A 255 15.41 -8.77 -8.78
C ARG A 255 14.30 -9.83 -8.77
N GLU A 256 13.09 -9.48 -8.32
CA GLU A 256 11.94 -10.39 -8.24
C GLU A 256 11.06 -10.38 -9.49
N VAL A 257 11.09 -9.29 -10.28
CA VAL A 257 10.22 -9.10 -11.44
C VAL A 257 10.26 -10.27 -12.42
N ASN A 258 11.43 -10.62 -12.90
CA ASN A 258 11.54 -11.70 -13.88
C ASN A 258 11.35 -13.12 -13.29
N PRO A 259 11.82 -13.45 -12.07
CA PRO A 259 11.47 -14.71 -11.41
C PRO A 259 9.96 -14.90 -11.25
N VAL A 260 9.22 -13.89 -10.76
CA VAL A 260 7.77 -13.94 -10.60
C VAL A 260 7.06 -14.10 -11.95
N ALA A 261 7.45 -13.30 -12.97
CA ALA A 261 6.87 -13.41 -14.30
C ALA A 261 7.05 -14.81 -14.90
N ARG A 262 8.23 -15.42 -14.75
CA ARG A 262 8.49 -16.79 -15.21
C ARG A 262 7.64 -17.81 -14.46
N ALA A 263 7.52 -17.69 -13.14
CA ALA A 263 6.71 -18.60 -12.34
C ALA A 263 5.23 -18.54 -12.75
N LEU A 264 4.67 -17.34 -12.96
CA LEU A 264 3.30 -17.16 -13.45
C LEU A 264 3.13 -17.83 -14.82
N ARG A 265 4.01 -17.53 -15.78
CA ARG A 265 3.92 -18.08 -17.13
C ARG A 265 4.06 -19.60 -17.19
N GLN A 266 4.90 -20.20 -16.34
CA GLN A 266 5.05 -21.67 -16.23
C GLN A 266 3.77 -22.36 -15.74
N HIS A 267 2.91 -21.64 -15.03
CA HIS A 267 1.61 -22.12 -14.54
C HIS A 267 0.43 -21.65 -15.38
N GLY A 268 0.66 -21.16 -16.60
CA GLY A 268 -0.41 -20.72 -17.51
C GLY A 268 -1.10 -19.42 -17.11
N ILE A 269 -0.51 -18.66 -16.18
CA ILE A 269 -1.03 -17.35 -15.75
C ILE A 269 -0.40 -16.27 -16.64
N ASP A 270 -1.25 -15.46 -17.27
CA ASP A 270 -0.79 -14.33 -18.11
C ASP A 270 -0.30 -13.19 -17.22
N VAL A 271 0.86 -12.62 -17.56
CA VAL A 271 1.29 -11.32 -17.06
C VAL A 271 0.70 -10.24 -17.97
N THR A 272 -0.06 -9.32 -17.40
CA THR A 272 -0.85 -8.35 -18.17
C THR A 272 -0.29 -6.93 -18.12
N ALA A 273 0.45 -6.57 -17.05
CA ALA A 273 1.16 -5.31 -16.94
C ALA A 273 2.32 -5.40 -15.94
N ILE A 274 3.33 -4.55 -16.13
CA ILE A 274 4.41 -4.28 -15.17
C ILE A 274 4.59 -2.77 -15.14
N HIS A 275 4.48 -2.16 -13.96
CA HIS A 275 4.46 -0.71 -13.80
C HIS A 275 4.93 -0.29 -12.40
N ASN A 276 4.92 1.00 -12.10
CA ASN A 276 5.15 1.59 -10.77
C ASN A 276 3.84 2.12 -10.16
N HIS A 277 3.82 2.32 -8.85
CA HIS A 277 2.77 3.11 -8.18
C HIS A 277 3.31 4.47 -7.73
N GLY A 278 4.50 4.51 -7.12
CA GLY A 278 5.19 5.71 -6.67
C GLY A 278 6.32 6.14 -7.62
N LEU A 279 6.81 7.34 -7.44
CA LEU A 279 7.95 7.87 -8.20
C LEU A 279 9.27 7.78 -7.43
N LEU A 280 9.22 7.84 -6.10
CA LEU A 280 10.37 7.98 -5.19
C LEU A 280 10.43 6.88 -4.12
N ASP A 281 9.79 5.74 -4.38
CA ASP A 281 9.75 4.61 -3.45
C ASP A 281 11.14 3.99 -3.23
N THR A 282 11.42 3.63 -1.98
CA THR A 282 12.67 3.00 -1.55
C THR A 282 12.37 1.80 -0.63
N PRO A 283 12.84 0.58 -0.98
CA PRO A 283 13.45 0.21 -2.28
C PRO A 283 12.49 0.50 -3.43
N ARG A 284 13.03 0.65 -4.65
CA ARG A 284 12.21 0.82 -5.85
C ARG A 284 11.27 -0.36 -6.02
N LEU A 285 9.97 -0.07 -6.16
CA LEU A 285 8.94 -1.09 -6.36
C LEU A 285 8.47 -1.17 -7.81
N PHE A 286 8.10 -2.37 -8.18
CA PHE A 286 7.42 -2.70 -9.41
C PHE A 286 6.17 -3.49 -9.08
N TYR A 287 5.13 -3.27 -9.83
CA TYR A 287 3.83 -3.89 -9.66
C TYR A 287 3.52 -4.71 -10.89
N MET A 288 3.02 -5.94 -10.68
CA MET A 288 2.79 -6.86 -11.79
C MET A 288 1.39 -7.42 -11.72
N HIS A 289 0.59 -7.08 -12.72
CA HIS A 289 -0.76 -7.64 -12.89
C HIS A 289 -0.75 -8.93 -13.67
N PHE A 290 -1.76 -9.73 -13.43
CA PHE A 290 -1.89 -11.06 -14.01
C PHE A 290 -3.35 -11.41 -14.26
N TRP A 291 -3.57 -12.40 -15.13
CA TRP A 291 -4.89 -12.94 -15.44
C TRP A 291 -4.81 -14.42 -15.75
N ALA A 292 -5.75 -15.21 -15.23
CA ALA A 292 -6.01 -16.59 -15.65
C ALA A 292 -7.43 -17.02 -15.27
N VAL A 293 -7.91 -18.10 -15.89
CA VAL A 293 -9.17 -18.77 -15.55
C VAL A 293 -8.93 -20.27 -15.51
N ASP A 294 -9.09 -20.87 -14.32
CA ASP A 294 -8.94 -22.32 -14.09
C ASP A 294 -9.64 -22.72 -12.79
N SER A 295 -9.38 -23.94 -12.29
CA SER A 295 -9.79 -24.35 -10.96
C SER A 295 -9.09 -23.52 -9.88
N PRO A 296 -9.74 -23.21 -8.73
CA PRO A 296 -9.13 -22.47 -7.64
C PRO A 296 -7.82 -23.08 -7.14
N ALA A 297 -7.71 -24.43 -7.13
CA ALA A 297 -6.49 -25.11 -6.70
C ALA A 297 -5.32 -24.88 -7.67
N THR A 298 -5.53 -25.05 -8.98
CA THR A 298 -4.51 -24.82 -10.01
C THR A 298 -4.00 -23.37 -9.96
N LEU A 299 -4.93 -22.42 -9.88
CA LEU A 299 -4.62 -20.99 -9.78
C LEU A 299 -3.83 -20.67 -8.50
N GLY A 300 -4.28 -21.23 -7.36
CA GLY A 300 -3.60 -21.04 -6.08
C GLY A 300 -2.16 -21.60 -6.09
N GLN A 301 -1.94 -22.77 -6.70
CA GLN A 301 -0.59 -23.35 -6.84
C GLN A 301 0.32 -22.45 -7.69
N GLY A 302 -0.17 -21.94 -8.81
CA GLY A 302 0.59 -21.05 -9.68
C GLY A 302 0.94 -19.72 -8.98
N LEU A 303 -0.02 -19.14 -8.27
CA LEU A 303 0.21 -17.92 -7.48
C LEU A 303 1.18 -18.16 -6.31
N LYS A 304 1.10 -19.35 -5.67
CA LYS A 304 2.08 -19.71 -4.63
C LYS A 304 3.49 -19.80 -5.18
N ALA A 305 3.67 -20.47 -6.32
CA ALA A 305 4.98 -20.58 -6.96
C ALA A 305 5.58 -19.20 -7.29
N ALA A 306 4.72 -18.23 -7.66
CA ALA A 306 5.11 -16.85 -7.89
C ALA A 306 5.44 -16.12 -6.58
N LEU A 307 4.62 -16.27 -5.52
CA LEU A 307 4.88 -15.70 -4.20
C LEU A 307 6.20 -16.20 -3.60
N ASP A 308 6.55 -17.46 -3.85
CA ASP A 308 7.80 -18.07 -3.35
C ASP A 308 9.07 -17.42 -3.98
N GLN A 309 8.91 -16.59 -5.02
CA GLN A 309 9.97 -15.79 -5.63
C GLN A 309 10.10 -14.39 -5.00
N THR A 310 9.28 -14.05 -4.01
CA THR A 310 9.24 -12.73 -3.37
C THR A 310 9.68 -12.79 -1.92
N ASN A 311 10.16 -11.66 -1.39
CA ASN A 311 10.40 -11.50 0.05
C ASN A 311 9.13 -10.99 0.75
N SER A 312 8.06 -11.78 0.66
CA SER A 312 6.80 -11.51 1.35
C SER A 312 6.82 -12.00 2.79
N GLN A 313 6.04 -11.34 3.66
CA GLN A 313 5.83 -11.84 5.03
C GLN A 313 5.20 -13.23 4.97
N ARG A 314 5.61 -14.12 5.91
CA ARG A 314 5.14 -15.50 6.01
C ARG A 314 3.88 -15.62 6.85
#